data_dfb3deb12e3b8942cff807e8ecfc6750
#
_entry.id   dfb3deb12e3b8942cff807e8ecfc6750
#
_cell.length_a   1.000
_cell.length_b   1.000
_cell.length_c   1.000
_cell.angle_alpha   90.00
_cell.angle_beta   90.00
_cell.angle_gamma   90.00
#
_symmetry.space_group_name_H-M   'P 1'
#
loop_
_entity.id
_entity.type
_entity.pdbx_description
1 polymer ?
#
loop_
_entity_poly.entity_id
_entity_poly.type
_entity_poly.pdbx_seq_one_letter_code
_entity_poly.pdbx_strand_id
1 'polypeptide(L)'
;MTTVEQSLSGMSGAAGILDRERIIATAGFNRWLVPPAALCIHLCIGMAYGFSVFWLPLSRAIGLTAPKACPDMSLLQELFTTSCDWRVASMGWMFTLFFVLLGVSAAIWGGWLERVGPRKAGVVAACCWAGGLVLGALGVYVHQLWLTWLGAGVIGGIGLGLGYISPVSTLIKWFPDHRGMATGFAIAGFGGGAMIGAPLANLLINYFKTPTDVGVWQTFLAMAAIYFFFMMVGAFRYRLPPAGWQPDGWTPPSEAKSMITQHQVHLKDAHKTPQFWLIWAVLCLNVSAGIGVIGMASPMLQEIFGGKLIGHPELGFNALSADQKTIIAGIAAGFAGLLSLFNIGGRVFWASLSDYIGRKNTYYTFFILGIILYASAPMFAQMGNKALFVAAFCIILSMYGGGFATVPAYLADMFGTLFVGAIHGRLLTAWSTAGIVGPVVVNYIREFQLAAGVPRDHLYDFTMYILCAMLIGGLICNFLVKPVADKWYMKPEEVAALQAAHAKSDAAIKHGSFGIGKGGFDLPSLIFWCFVGIPLAWGVWKTLQAAAALF
;
A
#
# COMPACT_ATOMS: atom_id res chain seq x y z
N MET A 1 17.95 -34.65 -37.30
CA MET A 1 18.59 -34.32 -35.98
C MET A 1 19.89 -33.55 -36.19
N THR A 2 19.90 -32.36 -36.74
CA THR A 2 21.19 -31.65 -36.91
C THR A 2 21.09 -30.15 -37.17
N THR A 3 19.94 -29.50 -37.13
CA THR A 3 19.88 -28.06 -37.40
C THR A 3 19.16 -27.23 -36.32
N VAL A 4 18.46 -27.86 -35.41
CA VAL A 4 17.80 -27.14 -34.27
C VAL A 4 18.70 -27.13 -33.03
N GLU A 5 19.54 -28.14 -32.82
CA GLU A 5 20.48 -28.17 -31.68
C GLU A 5 21.68 -27.21 -31.85
N GLN A 6 22.08 -26.90 -33.07
CA GLN A 6 23.16 -25.94 -33.33
C GLN A 6 22.74 -24.47 -33.21
N SER A 7 21.43 -24.15 -33.33
CA SER A 7 20.94 -22.80 -33.11
C SER A 7 20.76 -22.44 -31.62
N LEU A 8 20.69 -23.43 -30.74
CA LEU A 8 20.57 -23.24 -29.28
C LEU A 8 21.92 -23.15 -28.56
N SER A 9 23.01 -23.62 -29.18
CA SER A 9 24.36 -23.54 -28.58
C SER A 9 25.10 -22.21 -28.80
N GLY A 10 24.53 -21.31 -29.62
CA GLY A 10 25.15 -20.03 -29.98
C GLY A 10 24.73 -18.82 -29.13
N MET A 11 23.79 -18.96 -28.18
CA MET A 11 23.31 -17.85 -27.35
C MET A 11 23.68 -18.00 -25.86
N SER A 12 24.93 -18.36 -25.53
CA SER A 12 25.46 -18.11 -24.19
C SER A 12 25.97 -16.66 -24.07
N GLY A 13 25.12 -15.71 -24.40
CA GLY A 13 25.35 -14.31 -24.02
C GLY A 13 25.39 -14.20 -22.50
N ALA A 14 26.38 -13.49 -21.94
CA ALA A 14 26.46 -13.24 -20.51
C ALA A 14 25.12 -12.68 -20.02
N ALA A 15 24.51 -13.28 -18.97
CA ALA A 15 23.22 -12.85 -18.41
C ALA A 15 23.23 -11.34 -18.15
N GLY A 16 22.21 -10.65 -18.63
CA GLY A 16 22.06 -9.21 -18.49
C GLY A 16 21.93 -8.79 -17.01
N ILE A 17 22.24 -7.55 -16.70
CA ILE A 17 22.23 -7.03 -15.31
C ILE A 17 20.84 -7.13 -14.63
N LEU A 18 19.76 -7.21 -15.40
CA LEU A 18 18.38 -7.32 -14.93
C LEU A 18 17.87 -8.78 -14.94
N ASP A 19 18.67 -9.73 -15.43
CA ASP A 19 18.22 -11.11 -15.54
C ASP A 19 18.18 -11.80 -14.17
N ARG A 20 17.25 -12.73 -14.04
CA ARG A 20 16.95 -13.41 -12.78
C ARG A 20 18.19 -14.15 -12.24
N GLU A 21 19.01 -14.72 -13.12
CA GLU A 21 20.25 -15.43 -12.79
C GLU A 21 21.26 -14.55 -12.05
N ARG A 22 21.29 -13.25 -12.37
CA ARG A 22 22.20 -12.27 -11.74
C ARG A 22 21.75 -11.83 -10.33
N ILE A 23 20.54 -12.15 -9.92
CA ILE A 23 19.98 -11.74 -8.62
C ILE A 23 19.92 -12.86 -7.60
N ILE A 24 20.39 -14.06 -7.94
CA ILE A 24 20.51 -15.14 -6.96
C ILE A 24 21.64 -14.77 -6.00
N ALA A 25 21.37 -14.92 -4.70
CA ALA A 25 22.33 -14.58 -3.67
C ALA A 25 23.55 -15.53 -3.70
N THR A 26 24.73 -14.96 -3.52
CA THR A 26 25.97 -15.70 -3.35
C THR A 26 26.16 -16.11 -1.88
N ALA A 27 27.10 -17.05 -1.63
CA ALA A 27 27.49 -17.41 -0.27
C ALA A 27 27.83 -16.16 0.57
N GLY A 28 27.44 -16.17 1.83
CA GLY A 28 27.68 -15.05 2.75
C GLY A 28 26.72 -13.86 2.60
N PHE A 29 25.70 -13.91 1.72
CA PHE A 29 24.73 -12.83 1.61
C PHE A 29 23.89 -12.70 2.88
N ASN A 30 23.82 -11.46 3.42
CA ASN A 30 23.01 -11.17 4.58
C ASN A 30 21.57 -10.86 4.17
N ARG A 31 20.61 -11.74 4.56
CA ARG A 31 19.18 -11.58 4.24
C ARG A 31 18.57 -10.29 4.80
N TRP A 32 19.14 -9.69 5.86
CA TRP A 32 18.68 -8.44 6.46
C TRP A 32 18.92 -7.18 5.59
N LEU A 33 19.61 -7.34 4.45
CA LEU A 33 19.71 -6.29 3.42
C LEU A 33 18.45 -6.21 2.53
N VAL A 34 17.60 -7.23 2.53
CA VAL A 34 16.42 -7.28 1.67
C VAL A 34 15.27 -6.39 2.19
N PRO A 35 14.95 -6.34 3.51
CA PRO A 35 13.92 -5.45 4.02
C PRO A 35 14.17 -3.96 3.70
N PRO A 36 15.35 -3.35 3.94
CA PRO A 36 15.57 -1.95 3.56
C PRO A 36 15.52 -1.72 2.06
N ALA A 37 15.89 -2.71 1.21
CA ALA A 37 15.68 -2.62 -0.23
C ALA A 37 14.19 -2.55 -0.61
N ALA A 38 13.35 -3.33 0.08
CA ALA A 38 11.91 -3.29 -0.05
C ALA A 38 11.32 -1.93 0.39
N LEU A 39 11.82 -1.39 1.52
CA LEU A 39 11.41 -0.09 2.04
C LEU A 39 11.75 1.05 1.08
N CYS A 40 12.91 1.02 0.40
CA CYS A 40 13.26 2.01 -0.63
C CYS A 40 12.18 2.13 -1.72
N ILE A 41 11.57 1.03 -2.13
CA ILE A 41 10.50 1.04 -3.12
C ILE A 41 9.17 1.45 -2.48
N HIS A 42 8.80 0.80 -1.37
CA HIS A 42 7.50 1.00 -0.75
C HIS A 42 7.29 2.41 -0.18
N LEU A 43 8.33 3.05 0.38
CA LEU A 43 8.25 4.44 0.85
C LEU A 43 7.99 5.42 -0.32
N CYS A 44 8.57 5.17 -1.49
CA CYS A 44 8.35 6.01 -2.65
C CYS A 44 6.92 5.87 -3.21
N ILE A 45 6.46 4.63 -3.42
CA ILE A 45 5.11 4.41 -3.96
C ILE A 45 4.01 4.71 -2.93
N GLY A 46 4.32 4.66 -1.65
CA GLY A 46 3.40 5.00 -0.55
C GLY A 46 3.00 6.47 -0.52
N MET A 47 3.68 7.35 -1.27
CA MET A 47 3.23 8.73 -1.49
C MET A 47 1.82 8.80 -2.09
N ALA A 48 1.32 7.75 -2.75
CA ALA A 48 -0.06 7.70 -3.22
C ALA A 48 -1.08 8.07 -2.14
N TYR A 49 -0.85 7.69 -0.87
CA TYR A 49 -1.71 8.09 0.26
C TYR A 49 -1.62 9.57 0.64
N GLY A 50 -0.53 10.23 0.32
CA GLY A 50 -0.31 11.66 0.58
C GLY A 50 -0.68 12.58 -0.59
N PHE A 51 -1.17 12.02 -1.70
CA PHE A 51 -1.34 12.77 -2.96
C PHE A 51 -2.38 13.90 -2.85
N SER A 52 -3.27 13.84 -1.86
CA SER A 52 -4.25 14.89 -1.57
C SER A 52 -3.65 16.27 -1.26
N VAL A 53 -2.38 16.36 -0.91
CA VAL A 53 -1.68 17.64 -0.70
C VAL A 53 -1.63 18.52 -1.95
N PHE A 54 -1.78 17.90 -3.12
CA PHE A 54 -1.78 18.60 -4.41
C PHE A 54 -3.13 19.17 -4.82
N TRP A 55 -4.24 18.73 -4.22
CA TRP A 55 -5.59 19.09 -4.68
C TRP A 55 -5.85 20.59 -4.61
N LEU A 56 -5.58 21.22 -3.47
CA LEU A 56 -5.82 22.64 -3.30
C LEU A 56 -4.90 23.53 -4.16
N PRO A 57 -3.58 23.27 -4.26
CA PRO A 57 -2.74 23.98 -5.22
C PRO A 57 -3.21 23.83 -6.66
N LEU A 58 -3.56 22.62 -7.10
CA LEU A 58 -4.03 22.36 -8.47
C LEU A 58 -5.40 22.99 -8.78
N SER A 59 -6.30 23.10 -7.78
CA SER A 59 -7.62 23.73 -7.97
C SER A 59 -7.56 25.25 -8.16
N ARG A 60 -6.36 25.83 -8.18
CA ARG A 60 -6.11 27.25 -8.44
C ARG A 60 -4.84 27.47 -9.27
N ALA A 61 -4.52 26.51 -10.11
CA ALA A 61 -3.32 26.59 -10.96
C ALA A 61 -3.40 27.73 -11.98
N ILE A 62 -4.60 28.11 -12.43
CA ILE A 62 -4.87 29.26 -13.32
C ILE A 62 -5.21 30.51 -12.51
N GLY A 63 -6.13 30.40 -11.56
CA GLY A 63 -6.61 31.55 -10.77
C GLY A 63 -5.64 32.05 -9.71
N LEU A 64 -4.61 31.26 -9.33
CA LEU A 64 -3.51 31.54 -8.39
C LEU A 64 -3.98 31.94 -6.98
N THR A 65 -4.70 33.05 -6.83
CA THR A 65 -5.21 33.56 -5.53
C THR A 65 -6.57 32.97 -5.18
N ALA A 66 -7.44 32.78 -6.18
CA ALA A 66 -8.76 32.17 -6.02
C ALA A 66 -9.06 31.26 -7.21
N PRO A 67 -9.78 30.13 -7.01
CA PRO A 67 -10.12 29.24 -8.11
C PRO A 67 -10.90 29.97 -9.22
N LYS A 68 -10.47 29.82 -10.46
CA LYS A 68 -11.22 30.22 -11.64
C LYS A 68 -12.14 29.04 -12.02
N ALA A 69 -13.35 29.03 -11.49
CA ALA A 69 -14.28 27.93 -11.65
C ALA A 69 -14.61 27.62 -13.13
N CYS A 70 -14.85 26.35 -13.42
CA CYS A 70 -15.43 25.87 -14.67
C CYS A 70 -16.97 25.82 -14.49
N PRO A 71 -17.75 26.81 -14.97
CA PRO A 71 -19.19 26.77 -14.83
C PRO A 71 -19.78 25.64 -15.68
N ASP A 72 -20.68 24.86 -15.10
CA ASP A 72 -21.55 23.88 -15.76
C ASP A 72 -20.87 22.85 -16.70
N MET A 73 -19.58 22.58 -16.52
CA MET A 73 -18.88 21.59 -17.30
C MET A 73 -19.07 20.18 -16.78
N SER A 74 -19.33 19.24 -17.67
CA SER A 74 -19.25 17.81 -17.37
C SER A 74 -17.78 17.40 -17.12
N LEU A 75 -17.57 16.28 -16.41
CA LEU A 75 -16.22 15.73 -16.18
C LEU A 75 -15.44 15.52 -17.49
N LEU A 76 -16.13 15.06 -18.54
CA LEU A 76 -15.51 14.82 -19.84
C LEU A 76 -15.01 16.12 -20.50
N GLN A 77 -15.75 17.20 -20.37
CA GLN A 77 -15.33 18.52 -20.87
C GLN A 77 -14.16 19.06 -20.05
N GLU A 78 -14.17 18.88 -18.73
CA GLU A 78 -13.11 19.32 -17.84
C GLU A 78 -11.77 18.63 -18.11
N LEU A 79 -11.80 17.35 -18.57
CA LEU A 79 -10.58 16.62 -18.94
C LEU A 79 -9.74 17.31 -20.01
N PHE A 80 -10.39 18.06 -20.92
CA PHE A 80 -9.73 18.68 -22.06
C PHE A 80 -9.70 20.21 -22.00
N THR A 81 -10.26 20.83 -20.95
CA THR A 81 -10.27 22.28 -20.84
C THR A 81 -8.96 22.83 -20.30
N THR A 82 -8.57 24.00 -20.80
CA THR A 82 -7.37 24.74 -20.37
C THR A 82 -7.69 26.14 -19.84
N SER A 83 -8.97 26.53 -19.84
CA SER A 83 -9.40 27.91 -19.58
C SER A 83 -9.79 28.20 -18.14
N CYS A 84 -9.96 27.16 -17.32
CA CYS A 84 -10.39 27.26 -15.94
C CYS A 84 -9.74 26.18 -15.05
N ASP A 85 -9.78 26.38 -13.74
CA ASP A 85 -9.19 25.47 -12.76
C ASP A 85 -9.98 24.17 -12.61
N TRP A 86 -9.28 23.08 -12.33
CA TRP A 86 -9.88 21.77 -12.11
C TRP A 86 -10.59 21.69 -10.76
N ARG A 87 -11.74 21.04 -10.74
CA ARG A 87 -12.45 20.74 -9.50
C ARG A 87 -11.68 19.70 -8.69
N VAL A 88 -11.67 19.85 -7.36
CA VAL A 88 -11.06 18.89 -6.45
C VAL A 88 -11.63 17.48 -6.64
N ALA A 89 -12.94 17.36 -6.88
CA ALA A 89 -13.60 16.08 -7.15
C ALA A 89 -13.04 15.39 -8.41
N SER A 90 -12.78 16.15 -9.48
CA SER A 90 -12.22 15.61 -10.73
C SER A 90 -10.79 15.14 -10.54
N MET A 91 -9.99 15.89 -9.77
CA MET A 91 -8.63 15.46 -9.40
C MET A 91 -8.64 14.23 -8.48
N GLY A 92 -9.64 14.12 -7.61
CA GLY A 92 -9.80 12.97 -6.71
C GLY A 92 -9.92 11.62 -7.43
N TRP A 93 -10.40 11.58 -8.68
CA TRP A 93 -10.41 10.38 -9.51
C TRP A 93 -9.00 9.83 -9.77
N MET A 94 -7.96 10.67 -9.72
CA MET A 94 -6.58 10.21 -9.83
C MET A 94 -6.21 9.26 -8.69
N PHE A 95 -6.72 9.52 -7.47
CA PHE A 95 -6.55 8.62 -6.32
C PHE A 95 -7.23 7.25 -6.56
N THR A 96 -8.44 7.25 -7.09
CA THR A 96 -9.14 6.02 -7.49
C THR A 96 -8.35 5.26 -8.56
N LEU A 97 -7.84 5.94 -9.59
CA LEU A 97 -7.01 5.33 -10.63
C LEU A 97 -5.75 4.67 -10.06
N PHE A 98 -5.07 5.28 -9.09
CA PHE A 98 -3.94 4.66 -8.41
C PHE A 98 -4.27 3.26 -7.90
N PHE A 99 -5.36 3.11 -7.15
CA PHE A 99 -5.70 1.83 -6.51
C PHE A 99 -6.33 0.83 -7.47
N VAL A 100 -7.11 1.29 -8.42
CA VAL A 100 -7.64 0.41 -9.48
C VAL A 100 -6.48 -0.18 -10.28
N LEU A 101 -5.58 0.66 -10.78
CA LEU A 101 -4.45 0.21 -11.59
C LEU A 101 -3.42 -0.56 -10.75
N LEU A 102 -3.24 -0.23 -9.46
CA LEU A 102 -2.40 -1.01 -8.55
C LEU A 102 -2.85 -2.49 -8.55
N GLY A 103 -4.10 -2.76 -8.23
CA GLY A 103 -4.58 -4.15 -8.14
C GLY A 103 -4.64 -4.83 -9.51
N VAL A 104 -5.10 -4.14 -10.56
CA VAL A 104 -5.17 -4.69 -11.92
C VAL A 104 -3.79 -5.03 -12.46
N SER A 105 -2.81 -4.12 -12.32
CA SER A 105 -1.44 -4.36 -12.79
C SER A 105 -0.76 -5.47 -12.01
N ALA A 106 -0.93 -5.52 -10.69
CA ALA A 106 -0.42 -6.59 -9.85
C ALA A 106 -1.02 -7.95 -10.25
N ALA A 107 -2.31 -8.01 -10.57
CA ALA A 107 -2.99 -9.21 -11.01
C ALA A 107 -2.47 -9.72 -12.37
N ILE A 108 -2.30 -8.81 -13.33
CA ILE A 108 -1.85 -9.15 -14.69
C ILE A 108 -0.37 -9.57 -14.68
N TRP A 109 0.49 -8.79 -14.05
CA TRP A 109 1.94 -8.97 -14.12
C TRP A 109 2.56 -9.76 -12.96
N GLY A 110 1.76 -10.22 -11.99
CA GLY A 110 2.28 -11.06 -10.89
C GLY A 110 2.95 -12.35 -11.39
N GLY A 111 2.36 -13.01 -12.39
CA GLY A 111 2.98 -14.18 -13.02
C GLY A 111 4.25 -13.86 -13.83
N TRP A 112 4.33 -12.67 -14.41
CA TRP A 112 5.55 -12.18 -15.06
C TRP A 112 6.66 -11.92 -14.04
N LEU A 113 6.35 -11.30 -12.90
CA LEU A 113 7.28 -11.08 -11.79
C LEU A 113 7.96 -12.38 -11.34
N GLU A 114 7.22 -13.47 -11.18
CA GLU A 114 7.77 -14.75 -10.73
C GLU A 114 8.79 -15.33 -11.75
N ARG A 115 8.62 -15.02 -13.04
CA ARG A 115 9.54 -15.46 -14.11
C ARG A 115 10.78 -14.59 -14.21
N VAL A 116 10.61 -13.26 -14.23
CA VAL A 116 11.73 -12.33 -14.50
C VAL A 116 12.48 -11.91 -13.26
N GLY A 117 11.90 -12.14 -12.08
CA GLY A 117 12.47 -11.78 -10.78
C GLY A 117 12.19 -10.34 -10.32
N PRO A 118 12.41 -10.06 -9.03
CA PRO A 118 11.99 -8.81 -8.38
C PRO A 118 12.81 -7.59 -8.84
N ARG A 119 14.06 -7.75 -9.27
CA ARG A 119 14.88 -6.61 -9.73
C ARG A 119 14.27 -5.99 -10.99
N LYS A 120 14.00 -6.80 -12.00
CA LYS A 120 13.43 -6.31 -13.27
C LYS A 120 12.06 -5.69 -13.04
N ALA A 121 11.22 -6.33 -12.21
CA ALA A 121 9.92 -5.78 -11.83
C ALA A 121 10.04 -4.44 -11.06
N GLY A 122 11.01 -4.34 -10.14
CA GLY A 122 11.29 -3.11 -9.40
C GLY A 122 11.78 -1.97 -10.28
N VAL A 123 12.63 -2.27 -11.27
CA VAL A 123 13.08 -1.26 -12.27
C VAL A 123 11.92 -0.78 -13.12
N VAL A 124 11.07 -1.68 -13.62
CA VAL A 124 9.88 -1.28 -14.39
C VAL A 124 8.92 -0.46 -13.53
N ALA A 125 8.72 -0.84 -12.26
CA ALA A 125 7.93 -0.06 -11.31
C ALA A 125 8.49 1.35 -11.10
N ALA A 126 9.83 1.49 -10.97
CA ALA A 126 10.49 2.78 -10.83
C ALA A 126 10.28 3.66 -12.08
N CYS A 127 10.45 3.08 -13.27
CA CYS A 127 10.20 3.79 -14.53
C CYS A 127 8.73 4.23 -14.67
N CYS A 128 7.78 3.35 -14.31
CA CYS A 128 6.36 3.68 -14.39
C CYS A 128 5.97 4.76 -13.36
N TRP A 129 6.41 4.63 -12.10
CA TRP A 129 6.06 5.58 -11.05
C TRP A 129 6.67 6.98 -11.33
N ALA A 130 7.97 7.04 -11.55
CA ALA A 130 8.65 8.30 -11.85
C ALA A 130 8.24 8.88 -13.22
N GLY A 131 8.17 8.04 -14.26
CA GLY A 131 7.71 8.45 -15.59
C GLY A 131 6.26 8.93 -15.59
N GLY A 132 5.40 8.30 -14.75
CA GLY A 132 4.03 8.75 -14.51
C GLY A 132 3.97 10.15 -13.91
N LEU A 133 4.84 10.44 -12.92
CA LEU A 133 4.94 11.80 -12.34
C LEU A 133 5.49 12.82 -13.35
N VAL A 134 6.47 12.44 -14.18
CA VAL A 134 6.99 13.33 -15.24
C VAL A 134 5.89 13.67 -16.26
N LEU A 135 5.13 12.67 -16.70
CA LEU A 135 4.01 12.90 -17.62
C LEU A 135 2.87 13.68 -16.94
N GLY A 136 2.63 13.42 -15.66
CA GLY A 136 1.71 14.20 -14.83
C GLY A 136 2.14 15.66 -14.69
N ALA A 137 3.44 15.91 -14.50
CA ALA A 137 4.02 17.25 -14.49
C ALA A 137 3.77 18.00 -15.81
N LEU A 138 3.96 17.31 -16.94
CA LEU A 138 3.63 17.87 -18.26
C LEU A 138 2.13 18.20 -18.34
N GLY A 139 1.24 17.30 -17.86
CA GLY A 139 -0.19 17.56 -17.83
C GLY A 139 -0.58 18.77 -16.99
N VAL A 140 0.06 18.98 -15.84
CA VAL A 140 -0.11 20.20 -15.02
C VAL A 140 0.42 21.43 -15.73
N TYR A 141 1.61 21.35 -16.35
CA TYR A 141 2.24 22.46 -17.06
C TYR A 141 1.40 22.96 -18.25
N VAL A 142 0.87 22.03 -19.06
CA VAL A 142 -0.01 22.38 -20.21
C VAL A 142 -1.48 22.48 -19.80
N HIS A 143 -1.79 22.34 -18.52
CA HIS A 143 -3.13 22.37 -17.94
C HIS A 143 -4.12 21.41 -18.63
N GLN A 144 -3.72 20.14 -18.79
CA GLN A 144 -4.52 19.06 -19.39
C GLN A 144 -4.77 17.95 -18.36
N LEU A 145 -5.99 17.88 -17.81
CA LEU A 145 -6.34 16.93 -16.75
C LEU A 145 -6.22 15.48 -17.22
N TRP A 146 -6.64 15.16 -18.45
CA TRP A 146 -6.53 13.81 -19.02
C TRP A 146 -5.07 13.32 -19.05
N LEU A 147 -4.12 14.22 -19.35
CA LEU A 147 -2.70 13.89 -19.41
C LEU A 147 -2.13 13.65 -18.01
N THR A 148 -2.59 14.42 -17.02
CA THR A 148 -2.26 14.22 -15.61
C THR A 148 -2.81 12.89 -15.11
N TRP A 149 -4.04 12.52 -15.49
CA TRP A 149 -4.61 11.21 -15.16
C TRP A 149 -3.86 10.07 -15.82
N LEU A 150 -3.54 10.18 -17.11
CA LEU A 150 -2.77 9.18 -17.85
C LEU A 150 -1.39 8.99 -17.22
N GLY A 151 -0.69 10.08 -16.93
CA GLY A 151 0.65 10.06 -16.34
C GLY A 151 0.64 9.54 -14.91
N ALA A 152 0.24 10.39 -13.98
CA ALA A 152 0.27 10.04 -12.56
C ALA A 152 -0.72 8.92 -12.23
N GLY A 153 -1.98 9.01 -12.71
CA GLY A 153 -3.03 8.05 -12.39
C GLY A 153 -2.81 6.67 -12.98
N VAL A 154 -2.69 6.57 -14.31
CA VAL A 154 -2.64 5.25 -15.00
C VAL A 154 -1.23 4.68 -14.97
N ILE A 155 -0.24 5.37 -15.55
CA ILE A 155 1.14 4.86 -15.62
C ILE A 155 1.74 4.74 -14.21
N GLY A 156 1.53 5.75 -13.36
CA GLY A 156 1.90 5.72 -11.96
C GLY A 156 1.22 4.58 -11.20
N GLY A 157 -0.07 4.34 -11.42
CA GLY A 157 -0.84 3.23 -10.83
C GLY A 157 -0.30 1.85 -11.22
N ILE A 158 0.16 1.66 -12.46
CA ILE A 158 0.87 0.45 -12.89
C ILE A 158 2.18 0.29 -12.11
N GLY A 159 2.94 1.39 -11.97
CA GLY A 159 4.15 1.43 -11.15
C GLY A 159 3.91 1.06 -9.69
N LEU A 160 2.78 1.51 -9.12
CA LEU A 160 2.32 1.14 -7.77
C LEU A 160 2.15 -0.37 -7.63
N GLY A 161 1.44 -1.03 -8.55
CA GLY A 161 1.15 -2.45 -8.44
C GLY A 161 2.39 -3.32 -8.54
N LEU A 162 3.25 -3.08 -9.54
CA LEU A 162 4.52 -3.79 -9.69
C LEU A 162 5.49 -3.53 -8.54
N GLY A 163 5.55 -2.27 -8.07
CA GLY A 163 6.36 -1.86 -6.93
C GLY A 163 5.87 -2.47 -5.62
N TYR A 164 4.57 -2.75 -5.50
CA TYR A 164 3.98 -3.35 -4.30
C TYR A 164 4.26 -4.86 -4.20
N ILE A 165 4.06 -5.61 -5.29
CA ILE A 165 4.19 -7.08 -5.24
C ILE A 165 5.63 -7.57 -5.22
N SER A 166 6.59 -6.83 -5.81
CA SER A 166 7.98 -7.29 -5.94
C SER A 166 8.71 -7.44 -4.59
N PRO A 167 8.60 -6.49 -3.61
CA PRO A 167 9.16 -6.67 -2.27
C PRO A 167 8.54 -7.82 -1.49
N VAL A 168 7.21 -7.92 -1.56
CA VAL A 168 6.45 -8.92 -0.79
C VAL A 168 6.82 -10.34 -1.20
N SER A 169 6.82 -10.61 -2.52
CA SER A 169 7.25 -11.92 -3.06
C SER A 169 8.67 -12.28 -2.64
N THR A 170 9.57 -11.29 -2.64
CA THR A 170 10.99 -11.51 -2.30
C THR A 170 11.18 -11.84 -0.82
N LEU A 171 10.52 -11.08 0.06
CA LEU A 171 10.71 -11.23 1.51
C LEU A 171 10.11 -12.52 2.05
N ILE A 172 8.98 -12.97 1.55
CA ILE A 172 8.40 -14.26 1.93
C ILE A 172 9.37 -15.42 1.64
N LYS A 173 10.15 -15.33 0.56
CA LYS A 173 11.12 -16.36 0.19
C LYS A 173 12.36 -16.35 1.11
N TRP A 174 12.76 -15.18 1.62
CA TRP A 174 13.90 -15.05 2.53
C TRP A 174 13.60 -15.34 3.99
N PHE A 175 12.34 -15.21 4.41
CA PHE A 175 11.92 -15.35 5.81
C PHE A 175 10.79 -16.39 5.96
N PRO A 176 11.04 -17.67 5.59
CA PRO A 176 10.06 -18.74 5.80
C PRO A 176 9.79 -19.01 7.28
N ASP A 177 10.75 -18.66 8.14
CA ASP A 177 10.72 -18.75 9.61
C ASP A 177 9.78 -17.68 10.24
N HIS A 178 9.67 -16.48 9.64
CA HIS A 178 8.89 -15.35 10.16
C HIS A 178 8.17 -14.60 9.03
N ARG A 179 7.28 -15.29 8.30
CA ARG A 179 6.59 -14.74 7.11
C ARG A 179 5.80 -13.48 7.40
N GLY A 180 5.06 -13.45 8.53
CA GLY A 180 4.27 -12.31 8.93
C GLY A 180 5.12 -11.08 9.24
N MET A 181 6.16 -11.26 10.04
CA MET A 181 7.11 -10.19 10.34
C MET A 181 7.75 -9.62 9.06
N ALA A 182 8.20 -10.50 8.16
CA ALA A 182 8.85 -10.09 6.92
C ALA A 182 7.91 -9.30 6.00
N THR A 183 6.67 -9.75 5.84
CA THR A 183 5.65 -9.03 5.07
C THR A 183 5.26 -7.72 5.74
N GLY A 184 5.18 -7.72 7.08
CA GLY A 184 4.94 -6.51 7.87
C GLY A 184 5.98 -5.43 7.62
N PHE A 185 7.26 -5.77 7.69
CA PHE A 185 8.37 -4.85 7.37
C PHE A 185 8.35 -4.39 5.91
N ALA A 186 8.11 -5.31 4.98
CA ALA A 186 8.01 -4.95 3.57
C ALA A 186 6.96 -3.88 3.32
N ILE A 187 5.75 -4.14 3.80
CA ILE A 187 4.57 -3.35 3.48
C ILE A 187 4.46 -2.09 4.36
N ALA A 188 5.15 -2.06 5.52
CA ALA A 188 5.18 -0.89 6.41
C ALA A 188 5.60 0.38 5.66
N GLY A 189 6.58 0.27 4.75
CA GLY A 189 7.03 1.39 3.93
C GLY A 189 5.92 2.04 3.10
N PHE A 190 4.98 1.26 2.57
CA PHE A 190 3.86 1.83 1.80
C PHE A 190 2.98 2.74 2.67
N GLY A 191 2.69 2.34 3.91
CA GLY A 191 1.99 3.21 4.87
C GLY A 191 2.79 4.45 5.28
N GLY A 192 4.13 4.33 5.33
CA GLY A 192 5.06 5.39 5.70
C GLY A 192 5.34 6.42 4.62
N GLY A 193 5.05 6.11 3.37
CA GLY A 193 5.40 6.98 2.24
C GLY A 193 4.76 8.37 2.32
N ALA A 194 3.51 8.44 2.73
CA ALA A 194 2.81 9.72 2.91
C ALA A 194 3.39 10.59 4.04
N MET A 195 3.89 9.98 5.12
CA MET A 195 4.51 10.72 6.23
C MET A 195 5.78 11.46 5.82
N ILE A 196 6.51 10.92 4.84
CA ILE A 196 7.69 11.58 4.26
C ILE A 196 7.27 12.43 3.07
N GLY A 197 6.47 11.86 2.18
CA GLY A 197 6.15 12.43 0.89
C GLY A 197 5.27 13.68 0.97
N ALA A 198 4.29 13.74 1.88
CA ALA A 198 3.42 14.91 2.00
C ALA A 198 4.16 16.15 2.56
N PRO A 199 4.95 16.07 3.64
CA PRO A 199 5.80 17.20 4.05
C PRO A 199 6.83 17.60 3.00
N LEU A 200 7.45 16.63 2.30
CA LEU A 200 8.39 16.91 1.22
C LEU A 200 7.68 17.64 0.06
N ALA A 201 6.50 17.18 -0.34
CA ALA A 201 5.71 17.84 -1.39
C ALA A 201 5.37 19.29 -1.00
N ASN A 202 4.93 19.53 0.23
CA ASN A 202 4.64 20.88 0.71
C ASN A 202 5.88 21.78 0.72
N LEU A 203 7.05 21.26 1.11
CA LEU A 203 8.33 21.97 1.05
C LEU A 203 8.66 22.37 -0.40
N LEU A 204 8.56 21.42 -1.34
CA LEU A 204 8.87 21.64 -2.75
C LEU A 204 7.87 22.59 -3.41
N ILE A 205 6.56 22.44 -3.13
CA ILE A 205 5.53 23.37 -3.61
C ILE A 205 5.86 24.80 -3.18
N ASN A 206 6.18 25.00 -1.90
CA ASN A 206 6.49 26.31 -1.37
C ASN A 206 7.80 26.87 -1.96
N TYR A 207 8.78 26.03 -2.23
CA TYR A 207 10.05 26.41 -2.86
C TYR A 207 9.88 26.83 -4.32
N PHE A 208 9.06 26.11 -5.09
CA PHE A 208 8.84 26.38 -6.51
C PHE A 208 7.71 27.37 -6.79
N LYS A 209 6.89 27.70 -5.81
CA LYS A 209 5.80 28.65 -5.95
C LYS A 209 6.33 30.03 -6.34
N THR A 210 5.70 30.63 -7.36
CA THR A 210 5.98 32.01 -7.82
C THR A 210 4.67 32.81 -7.87
N PRO A 211 4.72 34.12 -8.13
CA PRO A 211 3.51 34.92 -8.35
C PRO A 211 2.64 34.43 -9.53
N THR A 212 3.20 33.65 -10.45
CA THR A 212 2.54 33.15 -11.68
C THR A 212 2.40 31.64 -11.75
N ASP A 213 2.86 30.90 -10.75
CA ASP A 213 2.85 29.44 -10.74
C ASP A 213 2.65 28.90 -9.33
N VAL A 214 1.81 27.88 -9.18
CA VAL A 214 1.55 27.21 -7.89
C VAL A 214 2.66 26.26 -7.47
N GLY A 215 3.65 25.97 -8.30
CA GLY A 215 4.83 25.15 -7.98
C GLY A 215 4.61 23.64 -8.06
N VAL A 216 3.48 23.16 -8.58
CA VAL A 216 3.14 21.72 -8.53
C VAL A 216 3.88 20.92 -9.61
N TRP A 217 3.97 21.39 -10.84
CA TRP A 217 4.61 20.61 -11.90
C TRP A 217 6.12 20.43 -11.64
N GLN A 218 6.80 21.46 -11.13
CA GLN A 218 8.20 21.39 -10.71
C GLN A 218 8.36 20.39 -9.55
N THR A 219 7.42 20.42 -8.61
CA THR A 219 7.38 19.47 -7.48
C THR A 219 7.26 18.04 -7.98
N PHE A 220 6.40 17.77 -8.97
CA PHE A 220 6.28 16.43 -9.57
C PHE A 220 7.59 15.97 -10.19
N LEU A 221 8.31 16.84 -10.91
CA LEU A 221 9.61 16.51 -11.50
C LEU A 221 10.68 16.22 -10.43
N ALA A 222 10.75 17.05 -9.39
CA ALA A 222 11.69 16.85 -8.28
C ALA A 222 11.40 15.53 -7.54
N MET A 223 10.13 15.25 -7.24
CA MET A 223 9.73 14.01 -6.61
C MET A 223 9.97 12.80 -7.52
N ALA A 224 9.73 12.92 -8.83
CA ALA A 224 10.04 11.87 -9.80
C ALA A 224 11.53 11.48 -9.76
N ALA A 225 12.42 12.46 -9.73
CA ALA A 225 13.86 12.22 -9.66
C ALA A 225 14.26 11.53 -8.33
N ILE A 226 13.75 12.02 -7.20
CA ILE A 226 14.00 11.45 -5.87
C ILE A 226 13.49 10.00 -5.82
N TYR A 227 12.26 9.75 -6.24
CA TYR A 227 11.67 8.41 -6.18
C TYR A 227 12.34 7.44 -7.14
N PHE A 228 12.68 7.88 -8.35
CA PHE A 228 13.45 7.07 -9.28
C PHE A 228 14.76 6.61 -8.67
N PHE A 229 15.52 7.53 -8.06
CA PHE A 229 16.79 7.21 -7.40
C PHE A 229 16.62 6.15 -6.30
N PHE A 230 15.72 6.39 -5.34
CA PHE A 230 15.54 5.46 -4.21
C PHE A 230 14.98 4.11 -4.66
N MET A 231 14.03 4.09 -5.58
CA MET A 231 13.46 2.85 -6.11
C MET A 231 14.49 2.04 -6.90
N MET A 232 15.38 2.69 -7.68
CA MET A 232 16.47 2.03 -8.37
C MET A 232 17.49 1.44 -7.39
N VAL A 233 17.86 2.17 -6.34
CA VAL A 233 18.73 1.63 -5.26
C VAL A 233 18.10 0.38 -4.66
N GLY A 234 16.80 0.41 -4.33
CA GLY A 234 16.07 -0.75 -3.81
C GLY A 234 16.07 -1.92 -4.80
N ALA A 235 15.70 -1.67 -6.05
CA ALA A 235 15.60 -2.71 -7.09
C ALA A 235 16.95 -3.40 -7.35
N PHE A 236 18.04 -2.66 -7.41
CA PHE A 236 19.38 -3.25 -7.65
C PHE A 236 19.95 -3.99 -6.43
N ARG A 237 19.44 -3.71 -5.23
CA ARG A 237 19.80 -4.44 -4.01
C ARG A 237 19.06 -5.75 -3.84
N TYR A 238 17.97 -6.00 -4.58
CA TYR A 238 17.26 -7.27 -4.49
C TYR A 238 18.15 -8.46 -4.85
N ARG A 239 18.01 -9.51 -4.02
CA ARG A 239 18.54 -10.85 -4.25
C ARG A 239 17.46 -11.87 -3.97
N LEU A 240 17.49 -12.99 -4.66
CA LEU A 240 16.65 -14.16 -4.40
C LEU A 240 17.46 -15.21 -3.64
N PRO A 241 16.84 -15.95 -2.72
CA PRO A 241 17.50 -17.10 -2.13
C PRO A 241 17.73 -18.16 -3.22
N PRO A 242 18.84 -18.93 -3.15
CA PRO A 242 19.04 -20.08 -4.02
C PRO A 242 17.95 -21.14 -3.84
N ALA A 243 17.80 -22.00 -4.86
CA ALA A 243 16.86 -23.12 -4.77
C ALA A 243 17.20 -24.03 -3.57
N GLY A 244 16.20 -24.37 -2.77
CA GLY A 244 16.39 -25.22 -1.59
C GLY A 244 17.02 -24.53 -0.37
N TRP A 245 17.28 -23.22 -0.43
CA TRP A 245 17.82 -22.49 0.70
C TRP A 245 16.83 -22.43 1.87
N GLN A 246 17.35 -22.62 3.07
CA GLN A 246 16.61 -22.48 4.33
C GLN A 246 17.47 -21.70 5.34
N PRO A 247 16.84 -21.00 6.30
CA PRO A 247 17.57 -20.37 7.40
C PRO A 247 18.30 -21.40 8.27
N ASP A 248 19.47 -21.04 8.79
CA ASP A 248 20.24 -21.91 9.67
C ASP A 248 19.43 -22.30 10.93
N GLY A 249 19.44 -23.58 11.25
CA GLY A 249 18.75 -24.10 12.42
C GLY A 249 17.22 -24.15 12.31
N TRP A 250 16.63 -23.74 11.19
CA TRP A 250 15.19 -23.83 10.95
C TRP A 250 14.87 -25.07 10.10
N THR A 251 13.93 -25.85 10.59
CA THR A 251 13.32 -26.94 9.82
C THR A 251 11.85 -26.66 9.62
N PRO A 252 11.27 -26.96 8.44
CA PRO A 252 9.84 -26.89 8.27
C PRO A 252 9.12 -27.66 9.38
N PRO A 253 8.04 -27.14 9.97
CA PRO A 253 7.29 -27.84 11.00
C PRO A 253 6.90 -29.23 10.51
N SER A 254 7.26 -30.26 11.26
CA SER A 254 6.97 -31.68 10.93
C SER A 254 5.47 -31.99 11.03
N GLU A 255 4.76 -31.29 11.89
CA GLU A 255 3.32 -31.35 11.98
C GLU A 255 2.69 -30.23 11.17
N ALA A 256 1.85 -30.59 10.19
CA ALA A 256 1.03 -29.64 9.48
C ALA A 256 0.07 -28.98 10.47
N LYS A 257 0.32 -27.73 10.86
CA LYS A 257 -0.73 -26.93 11.50
C LYS A 257 -1.88 -26.89 10.52
N SER A 258 -3.10 -27.09 10.98
CA SER A 258 -4.31 -27.31 10.15
C SER A 258 -4.55 -26.27 9.04
N MET A 259 -3.88 -25.11 9.11
CA MET A 259 -4.00 -24.00 8.17
C MET A 259 -2.69 -23.68 7.43
N ILE A 260 -1.62 -24.47 7.58
CA ILE A 260 -0.34 -24.25 6.90
C ILE A 260 -0.04 -25.46 6.02
N THR A 261 -0.09 -25.26 4.71
CA THR A 261 0.19 -26.32 3.75
C THR A 261 1.69 -26.48 3.48
N GLN A 262 2.10 -27.73 3.24
CA GLN A 262 3.41 -28.08 2.69
C GLN A 262 3.35 -28.23 1.16
N HIS A 263 2.15 -28.23 0.60
CA HIS A 263 1.90 -28.41 -0.83
C HIS A 263 1.82 -27.07 -1.56
N GLN A 264 1.85 -27.13 -2.88
CA GLN A 264 1.80 -25.95 -3.73
C GLN A 264 0.52 -25.96 -4.58
N VAL A 265 -0.14 -24.82 -4.72
CA VAL A 265 -1.25 -24.63 -5.66
C VAL A 265 -0.76 -23.85 -6.88
N HIS A 266 -1.07 -24.34 -8.07
CA HIS A 266 -0.68 -23.65 -9.29
C HIS A 266 -1.45 -22.33 -9.45
N LEU A 267 -0.79 -21.29 -9.98
CA LEU A 267 -1.39 -19.97 -10.20
C LEU A 267 -2.70 -20.01 -10.97
N LYS A 268 -2.84 -20.92 -11.96
CA LYS A 268 -4.06 -21.08 -12.79
C LYS A 268 -5.25 -21.63 -12.02
N ASP A 269 -5.01 -22.29 -10.89
CA ASP A 269 -6.03 -22.98 -10.12
C ASP A 269 -6.38 -22.25 -8.81
N ALA A 270 -5.48 -21.43 -8.29
CA ALA A 270 -5.68 -20.69 -7.04
C ALA A 270 -7.00 -19.90 -7.03
N HIS A 271 -7.31 -19.17 -8.10
CA HIS A 271 -8.55 -18.36 -8.19
C HIS A 271 -9.82 -19.19 -8.49
N LYS A 272 -9.69 -20.50 -8.75
CA LYS A 272 -10.84 -21.41 -8.87
C LYS A 272 -11.28 -21.97 -7.53
N THR A 273 -10.45 -21.78 -6.49
CA THR A 273 -10.74 -22.26 -5.14
C THR A 273 -11.67 -21.31 -4.39
N PRO A 274 -12.62 -21.80 -3.58
CA PRO A 274 -13.45 -20.94 -2.75
C PRO A 274 -12.62 -20.17 -1.72
N GLN A 275 -11.49 -20.72 -1.27
CA GLN A 275 -10.57 -20.08 -0.31
C GLN A 275 -10.02 -18.77 -0.84
N PHE A 276 -9.66 -18.70 -2.11
CA PHE A 276 -9.19 -17.46 -2.73
C PHE A 276 -10.23 -16.35 -2.63
N TRP A 277 -11.48 -16.63 -3.00
CA TRP A 277 -12.55 -15.63 -2.98
C TRP A 277 -13.00 -15.26 -1.56
N LEU A 278 -12.94 -16.21 -0.63
CA LEU A 278 -13.20 -15.90 0.79
C LEU A 278 -12.12 -14.96 1.36
N ILE A 279 -10.84 -15.23 1.10
CA ILE A 279 -9.75 -14.35 1.53
C ILE A 279 -9.81 -13.01 0.78
N TRP A 280 -10.19 -13.01 -0.48
CA TRP A 280 -10.46 -11.80 -1.25
C TRP A 280 -11.53 -10.92 -0.59
N ALA A 281 -12.67 -11.53 -0.21
CA ALA A 281 -13.75 -10.83 0.47
C ALA A 281 -13.33 -10.36 1.88
N VAL A 282 -12.60 -11.17 2.62
CA VAL A 282 -12.00 -10.80 3.93
C VAL A 282 -11.16 -9.54 3.78
N LEU A 283 -10.26 -9.49 2.80
CA LEU A 283 -9.43 -8.32 2.55
C LEU A 283 -10.27 -7.14 2.08
N CYS A 284 -11.15 -7.33 1.10
CA CYS A 284 -11.99 -6.27 0.52
C CYS A 284 -12.82 -5.57 1.59
N LEU A 285 -13.52 -6.31 2.44
CA LEU A 285 -14.41 -5.76 3.45
C LEU A 285 -13.65 -5.08 4.59
N ASN A 286 -12.52 -5.67 5.02
CA ASN A 286 -11.64 -5.03 5.99
C ASN A 286 -11.09 -3.70 5.47
N VAL A 287 -10.60 -3.70 4.23
CA VAL A 287 -9.98 -2.52 3.62
C VAL A 287 -11.01 -1.46 3.29
N SER A 288 -12.20 -1.82 2.80
CA SER A 288 -13.26 -0.84 2.50
C SER A 288 -13.64 0.00 3.71
N ALA A 289 -13.76 -0.64 4.89
CA ALA A 289 -14.04 0.07 6.13
C ALA A 289 -12.94 1.09 6.48
N GLY A 290 -11.66 0.69 6.38
CA GLY A 290 -10.55 1.56 6.75
C GLY A 290 -10.26 2.68 5.73
N ILE A 291 -10.27 2.38 4.43
CA ILE A 291 -9.94 3.37 3.39
C ILE A 291 -11.00 4.47 3.27
N GLY A 292 -12.27 4.14 3.54
CA GLY A 292 -13.35 5.11 3.61
C GLY A 292 -13.10 6.14 4.72
N VAL A 293 -12.68 5.67 5.89
CA VAL A 293 -12.31 6.55 7.02
C VAL A 293 -11.08 7.40 6.71
N ILE A 294 -10.02 6.81 6.14
CA ILE A 294 -8.80 7.56 5.77
C ILE A 294 -9.14 8.73 4.85
N GLY A 295 -9.99 8.49 3.84
CA GLY A 295 -10.39 9.51 2.88
C GLY A 295 -11.16 10.69 3.49
N MET A 296 -11.80 10.48 4.64
CA MET A 296 -12.64 11.48 5.32
C MET A 296 -12.18 11.83 6.73
N ALA A 297 -11.01 11.35 7.17
CA ALA A 297 -10.54 11.53 8.55
C ALA A 297 -10.52 12.99 9.01
N SER A 298 -9.98 13.88 8.19
CA SER A 298 -9.90 15.31 8.53
C SER A 298 -11.30 15.99 8.56
N PRO A 299 -12.15 15.90 7.53
CA PRO A 299 -13.51 16.42 7.60
C PRO A 299 -14.31 15.83 8.75
N MET A 300 -14.24 14.53 8.98
CA MET A 300 -14.96 13.82 10.02
C MET A 300 -14.64 14.39 11.42
N LEU A 301 -13.36 14.55 11.76
CA LEU A 301 -12.98 15.12 13.06
C LEU A 301 -13.49 16.56 13.22
N GLN A 302 -13.37 17.37 12.17
CA GLN A 302 -13.78 18.77 12.18
C GLN A 302 -15.31 18.92 12.34
N GLU A 303 -16.07 18.12 11.61
CA GLU A 303 -17.54 18.18 11.60
C GLU A 303 -18.13 17.65 12.91
N ILE A 304 -17.58 16.56 13.46
CA ILE A 304 -18.08 15.95 14.71
C ILE A 304 -17.77 16.84 15.92
N PHE A 305 -16.54 17.33 16.03
CA PHE A 305 -16.13 18.01 17.27
C PHE A 305 -16.18 19.53 17.18
N GLY A 306 -16.11 20.13 15.98
CA GLY A 306 -16.24 21.57 15.79
C GLY A 306 -15.37 22.38 16.76
N GLY A 307 -15.98 23.35 17.46
CA GLY A 307 -15.32 24.21 18.41
C GLY A 307 -14.77 23.50 19.66
N LYS A 308 -15.25 22.27 19.97
CA LYS A 308 -14.68 21.45 21.07
C LYS A 308 -13.18 21.18 20.90
N LEU A 309 -12.67 21.21 19.66
CA LEU A 309 -11.24 21.01 19.38
C LEU A 309 -10.37 22.19 19.86
N ILE A 310 -10.96 23.38 19.97
CA ILE A 310 -10.28 24.63 20.35
C ILE A 310 -10.80 25.24 21.66
N GLY A 311 -11.50 24.44 22.48
CA GLY A 311 -12.00 24.89 23.78
C GLY A 311 -13.32 25.65 23.75
N HIS A 312 -14.06 25.66 22.65
CA HIS A 312 -15.36 26.29 22.46
C HIS A 312 -16.46 25.24 22.20
N PRO A 313 -16.86 24.45 23.22
CA PRO A 313 -17.80 23.35 23.05
C PRO A 313 -19.20 23.78 22.57
N GLU A 314 -19.55 25.04 22.78
CA GLU A 314 -20.82 25.64 22.33
C GLU A 314 -20.87 25.91 20.82
N LEU A 315 -19.73 25.94 20.13
CA LEU A 315 -19.68 26.25 18.71
C LEU A 315 -19.66 24.98 17.86
N GLY A 316 -20.74 24.72 17.15
CA GLY A 316 -20.75 23.72 16.07
C GLY A 316 -19.89 24.16 14.88
N PHE A 317 -19.48 23.23 14.02
CA PHE A 317 -18.59 23.49 12.88
C PHE A 317 -19.04 24.65 11.98
N ASN A 318 -20.35 24.80 11.75
CA ASN A 318 -20.89 25.86 10.90
C ASN A 318 -20.77 27.27 11.53
N ALA A 319 -20.76 27.36 12.87
CA ALA A 319 -20.69 28.61 13.60
C ALA A 319 -19.27 29.16 13.77
N LEU A 320 -18.25 28.38 13.36
CA LEU A 320 -16.85 28.75 13.48
C LEU A 320 -16.46 29.83 12.46
N SER A 321 -15.62 30.78 12.92
CA SER A 321 -14.98 31.77 12.06
C SER A 321 -13.96 31.12 11.10
N ALA A 322 -13.53 31.87 10.08
CA ALA A 322 -12.52 31.40 9.11
C ALA A 322 -11.18 31.05 9.79
N ASP A 323 -10.75 31.86 10.77
CA ASP A 323 -9.51 31.62 11.51
C ASP A 323 -9.64 30.38 12.40
N GLN A 324 -10.76 30.19 13.10
CA GLN A 324 -11.02 29.00 13.89
C GLN A 324 -11.05 27.75 13.03
N LYS A 325 -11.67 27.79 11.84
CA LYS A 325 -11.65 26.67 10.87
C LYS A 325 -10.24 26.33 10.43
N THR A 326 -9.38 27.32 10.24
CA THR A 326 -7.96 27.08 9.88
C THR A 326 -7.20 26.37 10.99
N ILE A 327 -7.40 26.78 12.25
CA ILE A 327 -6.80 26.11 13.40
C ILE A 327 -7.28 24.65 13.51
N ILE A 328 -8.59 24.43 13.42
CA ILE A 328 -9.21 23.10 13.48
C ILE A 328 -8.72 22.20 12.35
N ALA A 329 -8.56 22.74 11.14
CA ALA A 329 -8.01 21.99 10.00
C ALA A 329 -6.57 21.53 10.27
N GLY A 330 -5.76 22.34 10.95
CA GLY A 330 -4.41 21.97 11.40
C GLY A 330 -4.43 20.79 12.39
N ILE A 331 -5.34 20.84 13.38
CA ILE A 331 -5.55 19.74 14.34
C ILE A 331 -5.99 18.46 13.63
N ALA A 332 -6.93 18.58 12.69
CA ALA A 332 -7.43 17.44 11.92
C ALA A 332 -6.36 16.84 10.97
N ALA A 333 -5.45 17.65 10.46
CA ALA A 333 -4.28 17.16 9.74
C ALA A 333 -3.35 16.34 10.66
N GLY A 334 -3.17 16.77 11.90
CA GLY A 334 -2.46 16.00 12.95
C GLY A 334 -3.12 14.65 13.22
N PHE A 335 -4.45 14.61 13.28
CA PHE A 335 -5.21 13.36 13.42
C PHE A 335 -4.96 12.40 12.23
N ALA A 336 -5.06 12.87 11.00
CA ALA A 336 -4.78 12.05 9.82
C ALA A 336 -3.35 11.51 9.83
N GLY A 337 -2.37 12.31 10.27
CA GLY A 337 -0.98 11.87 10.46
C GLY A 337 -0.86 10.78 11.52
N LEU A 338 -1.56 10.93 12.65
CA LEU A 338 -1.57 9.93 13.73
C LEU A 338 -2.19 8.60 13.26
N LEU A 339 -3.28 8.64 12.52
CA LEU A 339 -3.87 7.46 11.90
C LEU A 339 -2.87 6.73 10.98
N SER A 340 -2.09 7.47 10.19
CA SER A 340 -1.04 6.92 9.34
C SER A 340 0.07 6.25 10.15
N LEU A 341 0.47 6.86 11.26
CA LEU A 341 1.47 6.27 12.17
C LEU A 341 1.02 4.94 12.74
N PHE A 342 -0.23 4.85 13.21
CA PHE A 342 -0.81 3.59 13.71
C PHE A 342 -1.00 2.56 12.59
N ASN A 343 -1.33 2.98 11.37
CA ASN A 343 -1.37 2.11 10.20
C ASN A 343 -0.02 1.44 9.94
N ILE A 344 1.08 2.20 9.99
CA ILE A 344 2.45 1.67 9.81
C ILE A 344 2.80 0.71 10.95
N GLY A 345 2.65 1.16 12.19
CA GLY A 345 2.93 0.35 13.38
C GLY A 345 2.12 -0.94 13.37
N GLY A 346 0.86 -0.86 12.97
CA GLY A 346 -0.04 -2.01 12.84
C GLY A 346 0.43 -3.04 11.81
N ARG A 347 1.05 -2.61 10.71
CA ARG A 347 1.61 -3.53 9.70
C ARG A 347 2.68 -4.45 10.28
N VAL A 348 3.56 -3.90 11.10
CA VAL A 348 4.63 -4.68 11.75
C VAL A 348 4.07 -5.48 12.93
N PHE A 349 3.31 -4.83 13.80
CA PHE A 349 2.80 -5.44 15.03
C PHE A 349 1.86 -6.63 14.75
N TRP A 350 0.79 -6.40 14.00
CA TRP A 350 -0.22 -7.43 13.75
C TRP A 350 0.30 -8.56 12.86
N ALA A 351 1.11 -8.24 11.85
CA ALA A 351 1.68 -9.26 10.99
C ALA A 351 2.66 -10.15 11.76
N SER A 352 3.49 -9.57 12.63
CA SER A 352 4.38 -10.34 13.51
C SER A 352 3.57 -11.18 14.52
N LEU A 353 2.56 -10.58 15.15
CA LEU A 353 1.69 -11.28 16.09
C LEU A 353 0.98 -12.46 15.40
N SER A 354 0.63 -12.32 14.12
CA SER A 354 -0.03 -13.38 13.35
C SER A 354 0.83 -14.62 13.14
N ASP A 355 2.15 -14.54 13.28
CA ASP A 355 3.04 -15.71 13.27
C ASP A 355 2.81 -16.62 14.49
N TYR A 356 2.36 -16.05 15.61
CA TYR A 356 2.11 -16.75 16.86
C TYR A 356 0.67 -17.21 17.03
N ILE A 357 -0.31 -16.31 16.80
CA ILE A 357 -1.74 -16.60 17.01
C ILE A 357 -2.41 -17.22 15.78
N GLY A 358 -1.74 -17.20 14.62
CA GLY A 358 -2.27 -17.67 13.34
C GLY A 358 -3.05 -16.59 12.56
N ARG A 359 -3.02 -16.69 11.23
CA ARG A 359 -3.58 -15.65 10.31
C ARG A 359 -5.09 -15.51 10.48
N LYS A 360 -5.78 -16.62 10.52
CA LYS A 360 -7.24 -16.67 10.68
C LYS A 360 -7.69 -16.02 11.97
N ASN A 361 -6.99 -16.29 13.08
CA ASN A 361 -7.29 -15.69 14.38
C ASN A 361 -6.99 -14.20 14.42
N THR A 362 -5.94 -13.76 13.74
CA THR A 362 -5.63 -12.34 13.59
C THR A 362 -6.77 -11.59 12.89
N TYR A 363 -7.34 -12.15 11.82
CA TYR A 363 -8.50 -11.56 11.16
C TYR A 363 -9.78 -11.62 12.00
N TYR A 364 -9.97 -12.64 12.84
CA TYR A 364 -11.04 -12.63 13.85
C TYR A 364 -10.90 -11.43 14.78
N THR A 365 -9.69 -11.17 15.26
CA THR A 365 -9.41 -9.98 16.10
C THR A 365 -9.75 -8.69 15.36
N PHE A 366 -9.36 -8.55 14.10
CA PHE A 366 -9.65 -7.36 13.30
C PHE A 366 -11.15 -7.12 13.15
N PHE A 367 -11.91 -8.14 12.82
CA PHE A 367 -13.35 -8.01 12.64
C PHE A 367 -14.07 -7.76 13.95
N ILE A 368 -13.83 -8.56 15.00
CA ILE A 368 -14.52 -8.43 16.28
C ILE A 368 -14.20 -7.08 16.94
N LEU A 369 -12.92 -6.74 17.07
CA LEU A 369 -12.51 -5.47 17.67
C LEU A 369 -12.94 -4.29 16.82
N GLY A 370 -12.84 -4.42 15.49
CA GLY A 370 -13.29 -3.39 14.55
C GLY A 370 -14.79 -3.10 14.68
N ILE A 371 -15.65 -4.12 14.75
CA ILE A 371 -17.09 -3.97 14.96
C ILE A 371 -17.37 -3.23 16.27
N ILE A 372 -16.70 -3.62 17.36
CA ILE A 372 -16.87 -2.97 18.67
C ILE A 372 -16.47 -1.48 18.57
N LEU A 373 -15.33 -1.16 17.97
CA LEU A 373 -14.82 0.21 17.91
C LEU A 373 -15.66 1.10 16.99
N TYR A 374 -16.06 0.61 15.82
CA TYR A 374 -16.94 1.36 14.92
C TYR A 374 -18.33 1.59 15.52
N ALA A 375 -18.91 0.58 16.20
CA ALA A 375 -20.19 0.70 16.88
C ALA A 375 -20.13 1.68 18.07
N SER A 376 -18.97 1.80 18.74
CA SER A 376 -18.76 2.71 19.86
C SER A 376 -18.42 4.15 19.43
N ALA A 377 -17.95 4.36 18.21
CA ALA A 377 -17.48 5.66 17.75
C ALA A 377 -18.57 6.76 17.83
N PRO A 378 -19.85 6.52 17.45
CA PRO A 378 -20.93 7.49 17.64
C PRO A 378 -21.12 7.88 19.12
N MET A 379 -21.04 6.91 20.03
CA MET A 379 -21.16 7.16 21.47
C MET A 379 -20.01 8.05 21.97
N PHE A 380 -18.76 7.81 21.56
CA PHE A 380 -17.62 8.64 21.94
C PHE A 380 -17.75 10.07 21.41
N ALA A 381 -18.29 10.22 20.19
CA ALA A 381 -18.58 11.51 19.59
C ALA A 381 -19.65 12.29 20.38
N GLN A 382 -20.76 11.64 20.73
CA GLN A 382 -21.87 12.20 21.51
C GLN A 382 -21.44 12.60 22.93
N MET A 383 -20.59 11.79 23.57
CA MET A 383 -19.96 12.13 24.86
C MET A 383 -18.99 13.33 24.76
N GLY A 384 -18.68 13.79 23.55
CA GLY A 384 -17.65 14.82 23.31
C GLY A 384 -16.24 14.38 23.65
N ASN A 385 -16.00 13.07 23.84
CA ASN A 385 -14.71 12.53 24.24
C ASN A 385 -13.80 12.31 23.02
N LYS A 386 -13.12 13.38 22.60
CA LYS A 386 -12.20 13.35 21.46
C LYS A 386 -11.07 12.34 21.64
N ALA A 387 -10.56 12.12 22.87
CA ALA A 387 -9.44 11.20 23.11
C ALA A 387 -9.84 9.74 22.87
N LEU A 388 -11.01 9.30 23.36
CA LEU A 388 -11.52 7.95 23.08
C LEU A 388 -11.83 7.74 21.60
N PHE A 389 -12.41 8.76 20.94
CA PHE A 389 -12.68 8.73 19.51
C PHE A 389 -11.37 8.56 18.71
N VAL A 390 -10.38 9.40 18.97
CA VAL A 390 -9.06 9.33 18.32
C VAL A 390 -8.39 7.98 18.58
N ALA A 391 -8.38 7.50 19.83
CA ALA A 391 -7.79 6.21 20.18
C ALA A 391 -8.48 5.05 19.45
N ALA A 392 -9.81 5.05 19.37
CA ALA A 392 -10.56 4.03 18.62
C ALA A 392 -10.14 3.98 17.15
N PHE A 393 -10.06 5.13 16.50
CA PHE A 393 -9.64 5.19 15.10
C PHE A 393 -8.15 4.86 14.89
N CYS A 394 -7.28 5.19 15.83
CA CYS A 394 -5.89 4.74 15.81
C CYS A 394 -5.78 3.20 15.84
N ILE A 395 -6.55 2.54 16.70
CA ILE A 395 -6.59 1.07 16.76
C ILE A 395 -7.18 0.50 15.47
N ILE A 396 -8.31 1.04 14.97
CA ILE A 396 -8.92 0.64 13.69
C ILE A 396 -7.89 0.71 12.56
N LEU A 397 -7.15 1.81 12.46
CA LEU A 397 -6.17 2.00 11.39
C LEU A 397 -4.93 1.12 11.57
N SER A 398 -4.58 0.75 12.80
CA SER A 398 -3.55 -0.26 13.03
C SER A 398 -3.97 -1.63 12.47
N MET A 399 -5.24 -2.02 12.66
CA MET A 399 -5.79 -3.27 12.12
C MET A 399 -5.96 -3.22 10.59
N TYR A 400 -6.33 -2.08 10.04
CA TYR A 400 -6.32 -1.84 8.59
C TYR A 400 -4.94 -2.13 7.99
N GLY A 401 -3.88 -1.54 8.58
CA GLY A 401 -2.50 -1.80 8.18
C GLY A 401 -2.12 -3.26 8.34
N GLY A 402 -2.48 -3.86 9.47
CA GLY A 402 -2.27 -5.27 9.80
C GLY A 402 -2.91 -6.22 8.79
N GLY A 403 -4.11 -5.88 8.29
CA GLY A 403 -4.81 -6.68 7.29
C GLY A 403 -3.99 -6.85 6.00
N PHE A 404 -3.44 -5.76 5.48
CA PHE A 404 -2.56 -5.83 4.31
C PHE A 404 -1.28 -6.64 4.55
N ALA A 405 -0.68 -6.48 5.73
CA ALA A 405 0.59 -7.12 6.03
C ALA A 405 0.44 -8.61 6.35
N THR A 406 -0.71 -9.03 6.88
CA THR A 406 -0.99 -10.43 7.23
C THR A 406 -1.42 -11.25 6.01
N VAL A 407 -2.11 -10.66 5.03
CA VAL A 407 -2.71 -11.42 3.91
C VAL A 407 -1.69 -12.15 3.03
N PRO A 408 -0.51 -11.61 2.67
CA PRO A 408 0.45 -12.36 1.87
C PRO A 408 0.95 -13.62 2.57
N ALA A 409 1.17 -13.53 3.88
CA ALA A 409 1.52 -14.68 4.69
C ALA A 409 0.37 -15.70 4.79
N TYR A 410 -0.88 -15.22 4.88
CA TYR A 410 -2.07 -16.08 4.85
C TYR A 410 -2.16 -16.86 3.53
N LEU A 411 -1.93 -16.19 2.40
CA LEU A 411 -1.89 -16.84 1.09
C LEU A 411 -0.75 -17.86 0.99
N ALA A 412 0.44 -17.55 1.51
CA ALA A 412 1.56 -18.47 1.53
C ALA A 412 1.25 -19.72 2.36
N ASP A 413 0.56 -19.54 3.51
CA ASP A 413 0.15 -20.63 4.37
C ASP A 413 -0.92 -21.52 3.71
N MET A 414 -1.81 -20.95 2.90
CA MET A 414 -2.92 -21.69 2.25
C MET A 414 -2.55 -22.31 0.90
N PHE A 415 -1.75 -21.63 0.08
CA PHE A 415 -1.49 -22.00 -1.31
C PHE A 415 -0.04 -22.41 -1.57
N GLY A 416 0.84 -22.32 -0.57
CA GLY A 416 2.28 -22.52 -0.72
C GLY A 416 3.00 -21.27 -1.23
N THR A 417 4.33 -21.35 -1.28
CA THR A 417 5.19 -20.19 -1.54
C THR A 417 5.61 -20.04 -3.00
N LEU A 418 5.40 -21.06 -3.82
CA LEU A 418 5.93 -21.11 -5.20
C LEU A 418 5.36 -19.99 -6.08
N PHE A 419 4.06 -19.73 -6.01
CA PHE A 419 3.35 -18.71 -6.78
C PHE A 419 2.74 -17.60 -5.91
N VAL A 420 3.16 -17.48 -4.65
CA VAL A 420 2.52 -16.58 -3.69
C VAL A 420 2.47 -15.13 -4.14
N GLY A 421 3.51 -14.62 -4.77
CA GLY A 421 3.55 -13.24 -5.28
C GLY A 421 2.50 -13.00 -6.38
N ALA A 422 2.36 -13.96 -7.30
CA ALA A 422 1.38 -13.88 -8.37
C ALA A 422 -0.07 -14.08 -7.86
N ILE A 423 -0.27 -14.98 -6.90
CA ILE A 423 -1.58 -15.18 -6.24
C ILE A 423 -1.96 -13.93 -5.45
N HIS A 424 -1.02 -13.35 -4.70
CA HIS A 424 -1.22 -12.10 -3.98
C HIS A 424 -1.54 -10.95 -4.94
N GLY A 425 -0.83 -10.85 -6.08
CA GLY A 425 -1.13 -9.85 -7.10
C GLY A 425 -2.59 -9.94 -7.59
N ARG A 426 -3.13 -11.15 -7.83
CA ARG A 426 -4.54 -11.32 -8.17
C ARG A 426 -5.47 -10.94 -7.02
N LEU A 427 -5.09 -11.22 -5.79
CA LEU A 427 -5.87 -10.87 -4.61
C LEU A 427 -5.97 -9.34 -4.40
N LEU A 428 -4.98 -8.57 -4.84
CA LEU A 428 -4.98 -7.10 -4.71
C LEU A 428 -6.10 -6.40 -5.50
N THR A 429 -6.81 -7.10 -6.39
CA THR A 429 -8.09 -6.62 -6.96
C THR A 429 -9.15 -6.36 -5.88
N ALA A 430 -9.04 -7.00 -4.71
CA ALA A 430 -9.83 -6.69 -3.52
C ALA A 430 -9.57 -5.25 -3.04
N TRP A 431 -8.32 -4.82 -3.08
CA TRP A 431 -7.97 -3.44 -2.73
C TRP A 431 -8.47 -2.43 -3.76
N SER A 432 -8.39 -2.75 -5.06
CA SER A 432 -8.98 -1.92 -6.11
C SER A 432 -10.48 -1.71 -5.88
N THR A 433 -11.20 -2.80 -5.57
CA THR A 433 -12.64 -2.74 -5.26
C THR A 433 -12.90 -1.93 -3.98
N ALA A 434 -12.13 -2.16 -2.93
CA ALA A 434 -12.25 -1.41 -1.67
C ALA A 434 -11.95 0.09 -1.84
N GLY A 435 -11.01 0.45 -2.70
CA GLY A 435 -10.66 1.83 -3.04
C GLY A 435 -11.78 2.58 -3.77
N ILE A 436 -12.74 1.86 -4.34
CA ILE A 436 -13.99 2.43 -4.85
C ILE A 436 -15.07 2.40 -3.78
N VAL A 437 -15.34 1.22 -3.23
CA VAL A 437 -16.48 0.98 -2.31
C VAL A 437 -16.38 1.82 -1.03
N GLY A 438 -15.22 1.86 -0.39
CA GLY A 438 -15.04 2.59 0.88
C GLY A 438 -15.35 4.09 0.76
N PRO A 439 -14.66 4.85 -0.10
CA PRO A 439 -14.93 6.27 -0.30
C PRO A 439 -16.34 6.56 -0.80
N VAL A 440 -16.88 5.73 -1.72
CA VAL A 440 -18.25 5.90 -2.22
C VAL A 440 -19.25 5.78 -1.08
N VAL A 441 -19.17 4.73 -0.28
CA VAL A 441 -20.08 4.52 0.86
C VAL A 441 -20.01 5.72 1.82
N VAL A 442 -18.82 6.13 2.25
CA VAL A 442 -18.67 7.22 3.22
C VAL A 442 -19.16 8.56 2.66
N ASN A 443 -18.78 8.91 1.44
CA ASN A 443 -19.13 10.20 0.84
C ASN A 443 -20.61 10.32 0.52
N TYR A 444 -21.22 9.30 -0.12
CA TYR A 444 -22.63 9.34 -0.48
C TYR A 444 -23.55 9.34 0.74
N ILE A 445 -23.21 8.55 1.77
CA ILE A 445 -23.99 8.55 3.02
C ILE A 445 -23.89 9.93 3.68
N ARG A 446 -22.68 10.51 3.73
CA ARG A 446 -22.48 11.86 4.28
C ARG A 446 -23.33 12.91 3.55
N GLU A 447 -23.30 12.92 2.21
CA GLU A 447 -24.09 13.87 1.42
C GLU A 447 -25.59 13.64 1.61
N PHE A 448 -26.05 12.40 1.65
CA PHE A 448 -27.43 12.04 1.92
C PHE A 448 -27.89 12.54 3.29
N GLN A 449 -27.08 12.33 4.33
CA GLN A 449 -27.37 12.80 5.69
C GLN A 449 -27.38 14.33 5.77
N LEU A 450 -26.48 15.02 5.07
CA LEU A 450 -26.48 16.49 4.97
C LEU A 450 -27.75 17.00 4.30
N ALA A 451 -28.16 16.41 3.19
CA ALA A 451 -29.38 16.77 2.47
C ALA A 451 -30.64 16.49 3.30
N ALA A 452 -30.60 15.47 4.17
CA ALA A 452 -31.68 15.17 5.13
C ALA A 452 -31.71 16.11 6.35
N GLY A 453 -30.76 17.05 6.45
CA GLY A 453 -30.70 18.02 7.55
C GLY A 453 -30.17 17.47 8.87
N VAL A 454 -29.46 16.34 8.82
CA VAL A 454 -28.84 15.74 10.02
C VAL A 454 -27.76 16.68 10.58
N PRO A 455 -27.72 16.92 11.90
CA PRO A 455 -26.68 17.72 12.53
C PRO A 455 -25.28 17.18 12.25
N ARG A 456 -24.29 18.06 12.16
CA ARG A 456 -22.94 17.67 11.72
C ARG A 456 -22.23 16.71 12.67
N ASP A 457 -22.49 16.79 13.95
CA ASP A 457 -21.97 15.89 14.99
C ASP A 457 -22.54 14.47 14.90
N HIS A 458 -23.68 14.27 14.24
CA HIS A 458 -24.31 12.97 13.98
C HIS A 458 -24.14 12.46 12.53
N LEU A 459 -23.49 13.23 11.68
CA LEU A 459 -23.43 13.04 10.24
C LEU A 459 -22.84 11.68 9.83
N TYR A 460 -21.94 11.14 10.66
CA TYR A 460 -21.23 9.90 10.39
C TYR A 460 -21.76 8.68 11.15
N ASP A 461 -22.75 8.84 12.04
CA ASP A 461 -23.27 7.75 12.87
C ASP A 461 -23.76 6.58 12.02
N PHE A 462 -24.58 6.85 11.01
CA PHE A 462 -25.09 5.82 10.10
C PHE A 462 -23.97 5.17 9.28
N THR A 463 -22.97 5.94 8.86
CA THR A 463 -21.79 5.43 8.17
C THR A 463 -21.06 4.40 9.03
N MET A 464 -20.85 4.67 10.33
CA MET A 464 -20.17 3.74 11.24
C MET A 464 -20.91 2.40 11.34
N TYR A 465 -22.24 2.41 11.38
CA TYR A 465 -23.03 1.17 11.40
C TYR A 465 -22.97 0.40 10.07
N ILE A 466 -22.92 1.08 8.92
CA ILE A 466 -22.68 0.40 7.63
C ILE A 466 -21.30 -0.24 7.59
N LEU A 467 -20.26 0.43 8.11
CA LEU A 467 -18.92 -0.14 8.21
C LEU A 467 -18.90 -1.36 9.15
N CYS A 468 -19.66 -1.33 10.26
CA CYS A 468 -19.88 -2.52 11.10
C CYS A 468 -20.48 -3.69 10.31
N ALA A 469 -21.52 -3.44 9.52
CA ALA A 469 -22.17 -4.47 8.70
C ALA A 469 -21.18 -5.09 7.69
N MET A 470 -20.31 -4.27 7.08
CA MET A 470 -19.24 -4.76 6.20
C MET A 470 -18.25 -5.66 6.96
N LEU A 471 -17.85 -5.27 8.17
CA LEU A 471 -16.95 -6.09 9.00
C LEU A 471 -17.62 -7.40 9.46
N ILE A 472 -18.93 -7.41 9.74
CA ILE A 472 -19.68 -8.64 10.02
C ILE A 472 -19.64 -9.57 8.80
N GLY A 473 -19.84 -9.05 7.59
CA GLY A 473 -19.67 -9.81 6.36
C GLY A 473 -18.26 -10.40 6.22
N GLY A 474 -17.22 -9.62 6.53
CA GLY A 474 -15.83 -10.08 6.57
C GLY A 474 -15.58 -11.18 7.62
N LEU A 475 -16.18 -11.04 8.80
CA LEU A 475 -16.11 -12.03 9.87
C LEU A 475 -16.70 -13.38 9.42
N ILE A 476 -17.87 -13.35 8.76
CA ILE A 476 -18.52 -14.54 8.20
C ILE A 476 -17.62 -15.18 7.14
N CYS A 477 -17.08 -14.38 6.22
CA CYS A 477 -16.16 -14.89 5.20
C CYS A 477 -14.92 -15.54 5.83
N ASN A 478 -14.31 -14.92 6.84
CA ASN A 478 -13.16 -15.47 7.54
C ASN A 478 -13.49 -16.77 8.29
N PHE A 479 -14.68 -16.86 8.87
CA PHE A 479 -15.17 -18.10 9.52
C PHE A 479 -15.24 -19.25 8.52
N LEU A 480 -15.71 -19.00 7.31
CA LEU A 480 -15.89 -20.00 6.24
C LEU A 480 -14.57 -20.45 5.59
N VAL A 481 -13.46 -19.73 5.80
CA VAL A 481 -12.15 -20.16 5.27
C VAL A 481 -11.76 -21.50 5.91
N LYS A 482 -11.50 -22.51 5.07
CA LYS A 482 -11.04 -23.85 5.43
C LYS A 482 -9.76 -24.17 4.65
N PRO A 483 -8.96 -25.17 5.06
CA PRO A 483 -7.84 -25.65 4.27
C PRO A 483 -8.23 -25.93 2.82
N VAL A 484 -7.27 -25.75 1.91
CA VAL A 484 -7.47 -26.06 0.48
C VAL A 484 -7.64 -27.57 0.32
N ALA A 485 -8.59 -28.00 -0.51
CA ALA A 485 -8.82 -29.43 -0.77
C ALA A 485 -7.67 -30.02 -1.60
N ASP A 486 -7.32 -31.28 -1.33
CA ASP A 486 -6.17 -31.99 -1.94
C ASP A 486 -6.18 -31.98 -3.49
N LYS A 487 -7.36 -32.00 -4.09
CA LYS A 487 -7.53 -31.97 -5.55
C LYS A 487 -6.94 -30.73 -6.24
N TRP A 488 -6.67 -29.65 -5.49
CA TRP A 488 -6.12 -28.40 -6.00
C TRP A 488 -4.60 -28.32 -5.87
N TYR A 489 -3.97 -29.24 -5.11
CA TYR A 489 -2.54 -29.26 -4.99
C TYR A 489 -1.87 -29.86 -6.22
N MET A 490 -0.75 -29.28 -6.59
CA MET A 490 0.12 -29.77 -7.64
C MET A 490 0.71 -31.13 -7.24
N LYS A 491 0.90 -32.00 -8.24
CA LYS A 491 1.59 -33.25 -8.01
C LYS A 491 3.06 -33.01 -7.64
N PRO A 492 3.65 -33.82 -6.74
CA PRO A 492 5.06 -33.66 -6.36
C PRO A 492 6.04 -33.63 -7.55
N GLU A 493 5.73 -34.39 -8.59
CA GLU A 493 6.51 -34.45 -9.83
C GLU A 493 6.50 -33.13 -10.60
N GLU A 494 5.34 -32.46 -10.67
CA GLU A 494 5.20 -31.15 -11.31
C GLU A 494 5.96 -30.07 -10.53
N VAL A 495 5.88 -30.12 -9.19
CA VAL A 495 6.62 -29.19 -8.32
C VAL A 495 8.12 -29.42 -8.49
N ALA A 496 8.57 -30.68 -8.47
CA ALA A 496 9.97 -31.04 -8.68
C ALA A 496 10.49 -30.62 -10.07
N ALA A 497 9.68 -30.79 -11.13
CA ALA A 497 10.03 -30.37 -12.48
C ALA A 497 10.20 -28.84 -12.58
N LEU A 498 9.30 -28.05 -11.97
CA LEU A 498 9.42 -26.59 -11.92
C LEU A 498 10.62 -26.14 -11.09
N GLN A 499 10.88 -26.78 -9.96
CA GLN A 499 12.05 -26.48 -9.13
C GLN A 499 13.35 -26.85 -9.86
N ALA A 500 13.38 -27.98 -10.57
CA ALA A 500 14.52 -28.39 -11.39
C ALA A 500 14.76 -27.43 -12.58
N ALA A 501 13.70 -26.95 -13.22
CA ALA A 501 13.80 -25.94 -14.28
C ALA A 501 14.38 -24.63 -13.75
N HIS A 502 13.94 -24.19 -12.56
CA HIS A 502 14.53 -23.05 -11.87
C HIS A 502 15.99 -23.32 -11.45
N ALA A 503 16.29 -24.50 -10.90
CA ALA A 503 17.63 -24.88 -10.49
C ALA A 503 18.61 -24.98 -11.66
N LYS A 504 18.18 -25.44 -12.85
CA LYS A 504 19.03 -25.45 -14.07
C LYS A 504 19.35 -24.02 -14.52
N SER A 505 18.39 -23.11 -14.44
CA SER A 505 18.64 -21.68 -14.65
C SER A 505 19.64 -21.13 -13.61
N ASP A 506 19.57 -21.59 -12.37
CA ASP A 506 20.41 -21.16 -11.27
C ASP A 506 21.82 -21.81 -11.30
N ALA A 507 21.93 -23.04 -11.77
CA ALA A 507 23.20 -23.82 -11.83
C ALA A 507 24.17 -23.34 -12.93
N ALA A 508 23.71 -22.57 -13.89
CA ALA A 508 24.59 -21.90 -14.87
C ALA A 508 25.54 -20.88 -14.20
N ILE A 509 25.28 -20.54 -12.93
CA ILE A 509 26.15 -19.70 -12.10
C ILE A 509 26.97 -20.61 -11.21
N LYS A 510 28.30 -20.68 -11.43
CA LYS A 510 29.23 -21.46 -10.58
C LYS A 510 29.09 -21.01 -9.12
N HIS A 511 28.44 -21.83 -8.31
CA HIS A 511 28.33 -21.59 -6.88
C HIS A 511 29.55 -22.16 -6.14
N GLY A 512 30.28 -21.26 -5.47
CA GLY A 512 31.17 -21.70 -4.38
C GLY A 512 30.33 -22.25 -3.21
N SER A 513 30.93 -23.08 -2.37
CA SER A 513 30.27 -23.72 -1.21
C SER A 513 29.51 -22.69 -0.37
N PHE A 514 28.24 -22.99 -0.06
CA PHE A 514 27.37 -22.13 0.76
C PHE A 514 27.82 -22.16 2.21
N GLY A 515 28.66 -21.18 2.61
CA GLY A 515 28.72 -20.74 4.00
C GLY A 515 27.78 -19.54 4.14
N ILE A 516 26.68 -19.69 4.86
CA ILE A 516 25.75 -18.59 5.15
C ILE A 516 26.46 -17.67 6.14
N GLY A 517 26.54 -16.37 5.81
CA GLY A 517 27.03 -15.38 6.76
C GLY A 517 26.16 -15.43 8.02
N LYS A 518 26.77 -15.54 9.19
CA LYS A 518 26.06 -15.48 10.49
C LYS A 518 25.15 -14.27 10.47
N GLY A 519 23.82 -14.50 10.56
CA GLY A 519 22.78 -13.47 10.49
C GLY A 519 22.89 -12.46 11.63
N GLY A 520 23.78 -11.50 11.49
CA GLY A 520 23.98 -10.38 12.39
C GLY A 520 23.90 -9.07 11.61
N PHE A 521 23.63 -7.97 12.30
CA PHE A 521 23.73 -6.63 11.72
C PHE A 521 25.23 -6.31 11.49
N ASP A 522 25.66 -6.48 10.24
CA ASP A 522 26.98 -6.00 9.79
C ASP A 522 26.90 -4.50 9.42
N LEU A 523 28.06 -3.86 9.31
CA LEU A 523 28.14 -2.42 9.00
C LEU A 523 27.41 -2.04 7.69
N PRO A 524 27.49 -2.80 6.58
CA PRO A 524 26.70 -2.52 5.38
C PRO A 524 25.19 -2.59 5.62
N SER A 525 24.69 -3.53 6.42
CA SER A 525 23.29 -3.61 6.80
C SER A 525 22.87 -2.40 7.62
N LEU A 526 23.68 -2.01 8.63
CA LEU A 526 23.41 -0.84 9.46
C LEU A 526 23.32 0.44 8.62
N ILE A 527 24.28 0.67 7.73
CA ILE A 527 24.27 1.82 6.82
C ILE A 527 23.00 1.84 5.97
N PHE A 528 22.60 0.70 5.43
CA PHE A 528 21.43 0.62 4.56
C PHE A 528 20.12 0.79 5.34
N TRP A 529 20.06 0.29 6.58
CA TRP A 529 18.92 0.56 7.47
C TRP A 529 18.84 2.04 7.88
N CYS A 530 19.96 2.72 8.12
CA CYS A 530 20.01 4.16 8.36
C CYS A 530 19.53 4.96 7.15
N PHE A 531 19.89 4.53 5.93
CA PHE A 531 19.50 5.18 4.68
C PHE A 531 17.97 5.28 4.51
N VAL A 532 17.20 4.29 4.96
CA VAL A 532 15.74 4.32 4.94
C VAL A 532 15.13 4.79 6.27
N GLY A 533 15.80 4.53 7.39
CA GLY A 533 15.32 4.83 8.73
C GLY A 533 15.33 6.31 9.08
N ILE A 534 16.33 7.07 8.61
CA ILE A 534 16.44 8.51 8.89
C ILE A 534 15.26 9.29 8.26
N PRO A 535 14.92 9.14 6.97
CA PRO A 535 13.73 9.77 6.40
C PRO A 535 12.43 9.38 7.10
N LEU A 536 12.33 8.10 7.49
CA LEU A 536 11.15 7.61 8.22
C LEU A 536 11.03 8.26 9.60
N ALA A 537 12.12 8.35 10.35
CA ALA A 537 12.15 8.99 11.66
C ALA A 537 11.79 10.48 11.58
N TRP A 538 12.26 11.17 10.53
CA TRP A 538 11.87 12.55 10.27
C TRP A 538 10.35 12.68 10.02
N GLY A 539 9.76 11.78 9.23
CA GLY A 539 8.31 11.75 8.99
C GLY A 539 7.51 11.51 10.27
N VAL A 540 7.95 10.56 11.12
CA VAL A 540 7.35 10.29 12.45
C VAL A 540 7.40 11.54 13.32
N TRP A 541 8.57 12.20 13.41
CA TRP A 541 8.74 13.42 14.20
C TRP A 541 7.79 14.54 13.77
N LYS A 542 7.67 14.78 12.46
CA LYS A 542 6.74 15.78 11.91
C LYS A 542 5.28 15.46 12.24
N THR A 543 4.89 14.19 12.14
CA THR A 543 3.54 13.74 12.50
C THR A 543 3.24 13.92 13.98
N LEU A 544 4.18 13.57 14.87
CA LEU A 544 4.00 13.72 16.32
C LEU A 544 3.89 15.19 16.74
N GLN A 545 4.68 16.07 16.11
CA GLN A 545 4.55 17.52 16.33
C GLN A 545 3.15 18.05 15.99
N ALA A 546 2.59 17.61 14.85
CA ALA A 546 1.25 18.03 14.44
C ALA A 546 0.15 17.39 15.31
N ALA A 547 0.31 16.14 15.74
CA ALA A 547 -0.66 15.41 16.55
C ALA A 547 -0.69 15.88 18.02
N ALA A 548 0.36 16.50 18.55
CA ALA A 548 0.39 17.04 19.91
C ALA A 548 -0.74 18.04 20.19
N ALA A 549 -1.24 18.72 19.16
CA ALA A 549 -2.37 19.64 19.27
C ALA A 549 -3.74 18.93 19.52
N LEU A 550 -3.82 17.59 19.42
CA LEU A 550 -5.05 16.80 19.67
C LEU A 550 -5.31 16.56 21.16
N PHE A 551 -4.27 16.59 21.97
CA PHE A 551 -4.28 16.29 23.41
C PHE A 551 -4.02 17.54 24.23
#